data_49f6a8741c9f90d6fd3b91f9a5d4d234
#
_entry.id   49f6a8741c9f90d6fd3b91f9a5d4d234
#
_cell.length_a   1.000
_cell.length_b   1.000
_cell.length_c   1.000
_cell.angle_alpha   90.00
_cell.angle_beta   90.00
_cell.angle_gamma   90.00
#
_symmetry.space_group_name_H-M   'P 1'
#
loop_
_entity.id
_entity.type
_entity.pdbx_description
1 polymer ?
#
loop_
_entity_poly.entity_id
_entity_poly.type
_entity_poly.pdbx_seq_one_letter_code
_entity_poly.pdbx_strand_id
1 'polypeptide(L)'
;DGKQTSVMLRGIASGQGADYITSGEYLPDAYTPSNELWGEMLISRGVDARLVQKRLAGNAAGILITKSKKAELEAKYGAVNVTTVIDAVANNELQMGYTNPFASSTGLNFLISTLQAIDASNPLSNKAIAGFDRFQENIPVVAYTTLQMREAAKSGVLDAFVLEYQTYVNTPDIRSYEFIPFGVRHDSPIYAIGKLSPEKTKILDEFIKFSQQENYQNLATKYGFNGLDEYQSEFVPASGDVL
;
A
#
# COMPACT_ATOMS: atom_id res chain seq x y z
N ASP A 1 18.42 -27.03 19.14
CA ASP A 1 19.74 -27.54 18.73
C ASP A 1 20.92 -26.70 19.25
N GLY A 2 20.66 -25.55 19.93
CA GLY A 2 21.69 -24.62 20.40
C GLY A 2 22.48 -23.91 19.29
N LYS A 3 22.05 -24.03 18.02
CA LYS A 3 22.66 -23.35 16.89
C LYS A 3 22.20 -21.89 16.83
N GLN A 4 23.14 -20.98 16.87
CA GLN A 4 22.84 -19.57 16.74
C GLN A 4 22.34 -19.28 15.30
N THR A 5 21.19 -18.63 15.19
CA THR A 5 20.57 -18.26 13.91
C THR A 5 20.31 -16.77 13.90
N SER A 6 20.48 -16.12 12.76
CA SER A 6 20.15 -14.71 12.55
C SER A 6 19.15 -14.55 11.42
N VAL A 7 18.24 -13.58 11.56
CA VAL A 7 17.34 -13.10 10.49
C VAL A 7 17.83 -11.74 10.05
N MET A 8 18.16 -11.60 8.78
CA MET A 8 18.57 -10.33 8.19
C MET A 8 17.35 -9.66 7.55
N LEU A 9 17.01 -8.47 8.02
CA LEU A 9 15.94 -7.65 7.44
C LEU A 9 16.53 -6.59 6.51
N ARG A 10 15.98 -6.47 5.31
CA ARG A 10 16.33 -5.42 4.33
C ARG A 10 15.10 -4.59 4.01
N GLY A 11 15.10 -3.32 4.43
CA GLY A 11 14.02 -2.38 4.13
C GLY A 11 14.21 -1.77 2.74
N ILE A 12 13.28 -2.04 1.82
CA ILE A 12 13.19 -1.46 0.49
C ILE A 12 11.73 -1.21 0.13
N ALA A 13 11.47 -0.39 -0.87
CA ALA A 13 10.11 -0.20 -1.38
C ALA A 13 9.57 -1.53 -1.96
N SER A 14 8.28 -1.81 -1.76
CA SER A 14 7.69 -3.11 -2.12
C SER A 14 7.90 -3.45 -3.60
N GLY A 15 7.61 -2.51 -4.52
CA GLY A 15 7.80 -2.73 -5.96
C GLY A 15 9.26 -2.97 -6.34
N GLN A 16 10.20 -2.24 -5.74
CA GLN A 16 11.63 -2.48 -5.96
C GLN A 16 12.05 -3.88 -5.49
N GLY A 17 11.49 -4.36 -4.37
CA GLY A 17 11.71 -5.73 -3.91
C GLY A 17 11.17 -6.77 -4.89
N ALA A 18 9.98 -6.53 -5.42
CA ALA A 18 9.37 -7.39 -6.44
C ALA A 18 10.21 -7.42 -7.73
N ASP A 19 10.75 -6.28 -8.17
CA ASP A 19 11.61 -6.20 -9.36
C ASP A 19 12.91 -6.99 -9.17
N TYR A 20 13.56 -6.88 -8.01
CA TYR A 20 14.76 -7.65 -7.71
C TYR A 20 14.51 -9.16 -7.70
N ILE A 21 13.35 -9.59 -7.18
CA ILE A 21 12.95 -10.99 -7.17
C ILE A 21 12.66 -11.47 -8.60
N THR A 22 11.89 -10.70 -9.36
CA THR A 22 11.51 -11.05 -10.74
C THR A 22 12.71 -11.11 -11.69
N SER A 23 13.66 -10.17 -11.54
CA SER A 23 14.90 -10.15 -12.35
C SER A 23 15.94 -11.21 -11.90
N GLY A 24 15.77 -11.78 -10.70
CA GLY A 24 16.77 -12.67 -10.10
C GLY A 24 18.01 -11.95 -9.57
N GLU A 25 18.02 -10.62 -9.55
CA GLU A 25 19.14 -9.82 -9.03
C GLU A 25 19.34 -10.05 -7.54
N TYR A 26 18.25 -10.24 -6.79
CA TYR A 26 18.29 -10.58 -5.38
C TYR A 26 17.12 -11.50 -5.03
N LEU A 27 17.44 -12.69 -4.52
CA LEU A 27 16.47 -13.68 -4.10
C LEU A 27 16.52 -13.86 -2.57
N PRO A 28 15.64 -13.20 -1.80
CA PRO A 28 15.52 -13.41 -0.36
C PRO A 28 14.87 -14.76 -0.06
N ASP A 29 15.01 -15.25 1.16
CA ASP A 29 14.26 -16.43 1.62
C ASP A 29 12.76 -16.12 1.85
N ALA A 30 12.46 -14.86 2.18
CA ALA A 30 11.10 -14.37 2.35
C ALA A 30 10.95 -12.92 1.87
N TYR A 31 9.77 -12.58 1.40
CA TYR A 31 9.39 -11.26 0.97
C TYR A 31 8.11 -10.82 1.68
N THR A 32 8.15 -9.63 2.28
CA THR A 32 6.98 -9.05 2.97
C THR A 32 6.67 -7.65 2.43
N PRO A 33 5.83 -7.56 1.38
CA PRO A 33 5.33 -6.28 0.88
C PRO A 33 4.27 -5.70 1.83
N SER A 34 3.90 -4.44 1.65
CA SER A 34 2.84 -3.85 2.47
C SER A 34 1.48 -4.50 2.24
N ASN A 35 1.18 -4.99 1.03
CA ASN A 35 -0.08 -5.66 0.69
C ASN A 35 0.13 -6.89 -0.20
N GLU A 36 -0.92 -7.67 -0.41
CA GLU A 36 -0.89 -8.92 -1.18
C GLU A 36 -0.67 -8.69 -2.69
N LEU A 37 -1.02 -7.51 -3.24
CA LEU A 37 -0.94 -7.24 -4.68
C LEU A 37 0.42 -7.58 -5.29
N TRP A 38 1.51 -7.25 -4.59
CA TRP A 38 2.86 -7.54 -5.06
C TRP A 38 3.21 -9.02 -5.04
N GLY A 39 2.74 -9.74 -4.03
CA GLY A 39 2.95 -11.19 -3.95
C GLY A 39 2.21 -11.93 -5.05
N GLU A 40 0.94 -11.58 -5.29
CA GLU A 40 0.13 -12.14 -6.35
C GLU A 40 0.73 -11.83 -7.73
N MET A 41 1.26 -10.61 -7.91
CA MET A 41 1.97 -10.26 -9.14
C MET A 41 3.24 -11.10 -9.37
N LEU A 42 4.02 -11.40 -8.33
CA LEU A 42 5.16 -12.32 -8.45
C LEU A 42 4.71 -13.70 -8.91
N ILE A 43 3.65 -14.24 -8.31
CA ILE A 43 3.08 -15.55 -8.66
C ILE A 43 2.59 -15.54 -10.11
N SER A 44 1.86 -14.50 -10.52
CA SER A 44 1.34 -14.38 -11.90
C SER A 44 2.45 -14.29 -12.96
N ARG A 45 3.62 -13.77 -12.58
CA ARG A 45 4.82 -13.72 -13.43
C ARG A 45 5.65 -15.02 -13.42
N GLY A 46 5.16 -16.05 -12.75
CA GLY A 46 5.82 -17.36 -12.69
C GLY A 46 6.96 -17.45 -11.67
N VAL A 47 7.07 -16.50 -10.76
CA VAL A 47 8.02 -16.60 -9.64
C VAL A 47 7.53 -17.69 -8.68
N ASP A 48 8.44 -18.57 -8.25
CA ASP A 48 8.17 -19.54 -7.18
C ASP A 48 8.03 -18.78 -5.85
N ALA A 49 6.84 -18.24 -5.62
CA ALA A 49 6.48 -17.51 -4.42
C ALA A 49 5.24 -18.14 -3.80
N ARG A 50 5.21 -18.27 -2.47
CA ARG A 50 4.11 -18.91 -1.74
C ARG A 50 3.75 -18.09 -0.51
N LEU A 51 2.48 -17.69 -0.42
CA LEU A 51 1.94 -17.02 0.78
C LEU A 51 2.02 -17.96 1.98
N VAL A 52 2.77 -17.57 3.01
CA VAL A 52 2.93 -18.34 4.26
C VAL A 52 2.26 -17.68 5.44
N GLN A 53 2.07 -16.36 5.40
CA GLN A 53 1.34 -15.61 6.42
C GLN A 53 0.61 -14.44 5.75
N LYS A 54 -0.71 -14.35 5.96
CA LYS A 54 -1.53 -13.27 5.37
C LYS A 54 -1.28 -11.92 6.03
N ARG A 55 -0.93 -11.90 7.31
CA ARG A 55 -0.84 -10.68 8.09
C ARG A 55 0.22 -10.78 9.17
N LEU A 56 1.20 -9.87 9.14
CA LEU A 56 2.10 -9.62 10.26
C LEU A 56 1.52 -8.54 11.20
N ALA A 57 1.11 -7.42 10.63
CA ALA A 57 0.50 -6.30 11.34
C ALA A 57 -0.43 -5.55 10.41
N GLY A 58 -1.60 -5.11 10.90
CA GLY A 58 -2.60 -4.42 10.11
C GLY A 58 -2.23 -2.96 9.84
N ASN A 59 -2.42 -2.53 8.60
CA ASN A 59 -2.29 -1.15 8.16
C ASN A 59 -3.30 -0.90 7.03
N ALA A 60 -3.45 0.35 6.60
CA ALA A 60 -4.29 0.72 5.47
C ALA A 60 -3.66 1.87 4.69
N ALA A 61 -3.89 1.92 3.38
CA ALA A 61 -3.67 3.12 2.58
C ALA A 61 -4.82 4.10 2.79
N GLY A 62 -4.53 5.39 2.69
CA GLY A 62 -5.55 6.41 2.80
C GLY A 62 -5.21 7.67 2.02
N ILE A 63 -6.26 8.40 1.65
CA ILE A 63 -6.18 9.77 1.18
C ILE A 63 -6.15 10.66 2.43
N LEU A 64 -5.09 11.43 2.56
CA LEU A 64 -5.01 12.51 3.53
C LEU A 64 -5.45 13.80 2.87
N ILE A 65 -6.41 14.50 3.44
CA ILE A 65 -6.98 15.71 2.89
C ILE A 65 -7.12 16.79 3.96
N THR A 66 -6.87 18.05 3.60
CA THR A 66 -7.12 19.17 4.54
C THR A 66 -8.59 19.25 4.90
N LYS A 67 -8.87 19.62 6.16
CA LYS A 67 -10.26 19.74 6.66
C LYS A 67 -11.09 20.72 5.83
N SER A 68 -10.50 21.85 5.41
CA SER A 68 -11.18 22.83 4.59
C SER A 68 -11.56 22.26 3.22
N LYS A 69 -10.62 21.58 2.54
CA LYS A 69 -10.86 21.01 1.23
C LYS A 69 -11.84 19.84 1.31
N LYS A 70 -11.76 19.01 2.35
CA LYS A 70 -12.76 17.97 2.59
C LYS A 70 -14.16 18.53 2.68
N ALA A 71 -14.38 19.56 3.52
CA ALA A 71 -15.69 20.19 3.66
C ALA A 71 -16.21 20.80 2.34
N GLU A 72 -15.34 21.42 1.54
CA GLU A 72 -15.67 21.94 0.21
C GLU A 72 -16.13 20.83 -0.74
N LEU A 73 -15.39 19.72 -0.80
CA LEU A 73 -15.75 18.58 -1.66
C LEU A 73 -17.02 17.87 -1.17
N GLU A 74 -17.21 17.71 0.14
CA GLU A 74 -18.44 17.14 0.70
C GLU A 74 -19.66 17.98 0.36
N ALA A 75 -19.56 19.31 0.41
CA ALA A 75 -20.64 20.21 0.03
C ALA A 75 -21.00 20.09 -1.46
N LYS A 76 -20.02 19.81 -2.32
CA LYS A 76 -20.21 19.72 -3.77
C LYS A 76 -20.61 18.32 -4.24
N TYR A 77 -19.94 17.29 -3.72
CA TYR A 77 -20.04 15.90 -4.20
C TYR A 77 -20.78 14.98 -3.21
N GLY A 78 -21.13 15.45 -2.02
CA GLY A 78 -21.84 14.69 -1.00
C GLY A 78 -20.94 13.84 -0.10
N ALA A 79 -19.80 13.37 -0.60
CA ALA A 79 -18.82 12.57 0.17
C ALA A 79 -17.43 12.73 -0.41
N VAL A 80 -16.39 12.42 0.37
CA VAL A 80 -15.01 12.32 -0.13
C VAL A 80 -14.60 10.85 -0.15
N ASN A 81 -14.34 10.34 -1.35
CA ASN A 81 -13.86 8.99 -1.64
C ASN A 81 -12.99 9.04 -2.91
N VAL A 82 -12.50 7.89 -3.37
CA VAL A 82 -11.63 7.81 -4.55
C VAL A 82 -12.31 8.45 -5.78
N THR A 83 -13.60 8.18 -6.02
CA THR A 83 -14.33 8.73 -7.18
C THR A 83 -14.38 10.25 -7.15
N THR A 84 -14.78 10.84 -6.02
CA THR A 84 -14.89 12.32 -5.89
C THR A 84 -13.54 13.00 -5.95
N VAL A 85 -12.48 12.34 -5.46
CA VAL A 85 -11.11 12.85 -5.56
C VAL A 85 -10.63 12.86 -7.02
N ILE A 86 -10.93 11.81 -7.80
CA ILE A 86 -10.61 11.76 -9.24
C ILE A 86 -11.28 12.92 -9.97
N ASP A 87 -12.57 13.14 -9.75
CA ASP A 87 -13.33 14.20 -10.38
C ASP A 87 -12.80 15.59 -9.98
N ALA A 88 -12.50 15.80 -8.71
CA ALA A 88 -11.97 17.07 -8.21
C ALA A 88 -10.59 17.40 -8.80
N VAL A 89 -9.70 16.42 -8.92
CA VAL A 89 -8.39 16.60 -9.57
C VAL A 89 -8.57 16.88 -11.06
N ALA A 90 -9.39 16.10 -11.77
CA ALA A 90 -9.63 16.27 -13.20
C ALA A 90 -10.25 17.65 -13.53
N ASN A 91 -10.95 18.26 -12.57
CA ASN A 91 -11.55 19.60 -12.68
C ASN A 91 -10.65 20.72 -12.12
N ASN A 92 -9.40 20.45 -11.75
CA ASN A 92 -8.46 21.39 -11.10
C ASN A 92 -8.98 21.99 -9.77
N GLU A 93 -9.80 21.25 -9.04
CA GLU A 93 -10.38 21.66 -7.76
C GLU A 93 -9.58 21.14 -6.55
N LEU A 94 -8.67 20.17 -6.77
CA LEU A 94 -7.87 19.52 -5.74
C LEU A 94 -6.43 19.40 -6.19
N GLN A 95 -5.49 19.98 -5.44
CA GLN A 95 -4.06 19.77 -5.63
C GLN A 95 -3.62 18.53 -4.85
N MET A 96 -3.38 17.44 -5.57
CA MET A 96 -3.13 16.14 -4.94
C MET A 96 -1.79 15.55 -5.39
N GLY A 97 -1.14 14.80 -4.46
CA GLY A 97 0.01 13.96 -4.78
C GLY A 97 -0.24 12.48 -4.47
N TYR A 98 0.44 11.58 -5.18
CA TYR A 98 0.42 10.16 -4.85
C TYR A 98 1.79 9.51 -5.10
N THR A 99 1.96 8.26 -4.70
CA THR A 99 3.23 7.54 -4.84
C THR A 99 3.26 6.70 -6.11
N ASN A 100 4.44 6.54 -6.70
CA ASN A 100 4.64 5.77 -7.93
C ASN A 100 4.11 4.33 -7.79
N PRO A 101 3.15 3.90 -8.62
CA PRO A 101 2.54 2.58 -8.54
C PRO A 101 3.51 1.42 -8.84
N PHE A 102 4.62 1.68 -9.53
CA PHE A 102 5.63 0.66 -9.81
C PHE A 102 6.64 0.47 -8.68
N ALA A 103 6.66 1.35 -7.68
CA ALA A 103 7.59 1.28 -6.56
C ALA A 103 6.89 1.07 -5.21
N SER A 104 5.72 1.68 -5.02
CA SER A 104 5.02 1.78 -3.74
C SER A 104 3.73 0.98 -3.72
N SER A 105 3.52 0.18 -2.66
CA SER A 105 2.23 -0.50 -2.43
C SER A 105 1.06 0.47 -2.33
N THR A 106 1.26 1.63 -1.70
CA THR A 106 0.24 2.68 -1.60
C THR A 106 -0.11 3.22 -2.98
N GLY A 107 0.90 3.44 -3.83
CA GLY A 107 0.69 3.89 -5.21
C GLY A 107 -0.01 2.84 -6.07
N LEU A 108 0.38 1.57 -5.98
CA LEU A 108 -0.27 0.49 -6.71
C LEU A 108 -1.74 0.33 -6.26
N ASN A 109 -2.00 0.34 -4.96
CA ASN A 109 -3.35 0.29 -4.41
C ASN A 109 -4.20 1.48 -4.89
N PHE A 110 -3.62 2.68 -4.93
CA PHE A 110 -4.30 3.88 -5.43
C PHE A 110 -4.60 3.80 -6.94
N LEU A 111 -3.65 3.33 -7.76
CA LEU A 111 -3.86 3.13 -9.20
C LEU A 111 -5.03 2.16 -9.44
N ILE A 112 -5.01 0.98 -8.81
CA ILE A 112 -6.06 -0.02 -8.98
C ILE A 112 -7.41 0.51 -8.51
N SER A 113 -7.46 1.16 -7.34
CA SER A 113 -8.69 1.78 -6.82
C SER A 113 -9.24 2.86 -7.75
N THR A 114 -8.36 3.65 -8.37
CA THR A 114 -8.73 4.68 -9.35
C THR A 114 -9.31 4.08 -10.62
N LEU A 115 -8.63 3.08 -11.20
CA LEU A 115 -9.11 2.39 -12.39
C LEU A 115 -10.47 1.71 -12.13
N GLN A 116 -10.63 1.08 -10.97
CA GLN A 116 -11.87 0.43 -10.57
C GLN A 116 -12.99 1.43 -10.28
N ALA A 117 -12.70 2.60 -9.72
CA ALA A 117 -13.68 3.67 -9.53
C ALA A 117 -14.19 4.24 -10.86
N ILE A 118 -13.35 4.28 -11.90
CA ILE A 118 -13.73 4.75 -13.24
C ILE A 118 -14.52 3.68 -14.01
N ASP A 119 -14.15 2.42 -13.91
CA ASP A 119 -14.85 1.29 -14.53
C ASP A 119 -14.77 0.04 -13.66
N ALA A 120 -15.74 -0.12 -12.76
CA ALA A 120 -15.79 -1.25 -11.84
C ALA A 120 -15.95 -2.62 -12.55
N SER A 121 -16.52 -2.64 -13.74
CA SER A 121 -16.74 -3.87 -14.50
C SER A 121 -15.49 -4.36 -15.24
N ASN A 122 -14.62 -3.42 -15.64
CA ASN A 122 -13.36 -3.70 -16.32
C ASN A 122 -12.32 -2.62 -16.03
N PRO A 123 -11.56 -2.72 -14.93
CA PRO A 123 -10.55 -1.74 -14.56
C PRO A 123 -9.43 -1.52 -15.59
N LEU A 124 -9.25 -2.48 -16.52
CA LEU A 124 -8.27 -2.39 -17.60
C LEU A 124 -8.90 -1.96 -18.95
N SER A 125 -10.14 -1.47 -18.94
CA SER A 125 -10.79 -0.95 -20.14
C SER A 125 -10.13 0.33 -20.65
N ASN A 126 -10.27 0.61 -21.95
CA ASN A 126 -9.83 1.90 -22.52
C ASN A 126 -10.47 3.10 -21.81
N LYS A 127 -11.70 2.93 -21.28
CA LYS A 127 -12.37 3.97 -20.48
C LYS A 127 -11.65 4.24 -19.18
N ALA A 128 -11.26 3.18 -18.45
CA ALA A 128 -10.54 3.30 -17.19
C ALA A 128 -9.15 3.93 -17.42
N ILE A 129 -8.43 3.48 -18.42
CA ILE A 129 -7.10 4.01 -18.79
C ILE A 129 -7.19 5.49 -19.15
N ALA A 130 -8.08 5.86 -20.08
CA ALA A 130 -8.24 7.25 -20.49
C ALA A 130 -8.72 8.16 -19.34
N GLY A 131 -9.53 7.64 -18.42
CA GLY A 131 -9.94 8.36 -17.22
C GLY A 131 -8.77 8.59 -16.25
N PHE A 132 -7.89 7.59 -16.07
CA PHE A 132 -6.67 7.74 -15.29
C PHE A 132 -5.69 8.74 -15.92
N ASP A 133 -5.49 8.69 -17.24
CA ASP A 133 -4.64 9.64 -17.96
C ASP A 133 -5.09 11.08 -17.73
N ARG A 134 -6.40 11.35 -17.86
CA ARG A 134 -6.97 12.67 -17.58
C ARG A 134 -6.79 13.12 -16.12
N PHE A 135 -6.93 12.20 -15.16
CA PHE A 135 -6.63 12.47 -13.76
C PHE A 135 -5.15 12.82 -13.59
N GLN A 136 -4.26 12.03 -14.20
CA GLN A 136 -2.80 12.17 -14.10
C GLN A 136 -2.29 13.52 -14.64
N GLU A 137 -2.93 14.09 -15.68
CA GLU A 137 -2.55 15.38 -16.27
C GLU A 137 -2.52 16.53 -15.26
N ASN A 138 -3.34 16.45 -14.20
CA ASN A 138 -3.48 17.50 -13.20
C ASN A 138 -2.77 17.15 -11.86
N ILE A 139 -1.96 16.11 -11.84
CA ILE A 139 -1.21 15.71 -10.65
C ILE A 139 0.14 16.44 -10.57
N PRO A 140 0.34 17.32 -9.59
CA PRO A 140 1.59 18.08 -9.46
C PRO A 140 2.76 17.24 -8.92
N VAL A 141 2.50 16.18 -8.15
CA VAL A 141 3.53 15.40 -7.47
C VAL A 141 3.25 13.91 -7.52
N VAL A 142 4.20 13.16 -8.10
CA VAL A 142 4.28 11.71 -7.97
C VAL A 142 5.61 11.38 -7.27
N ALA A 143 5.54 10.97 -6.00
CA ALA A 143 6.73 10.61 -5.22
C ALA A 143 7.09 9.14 -5.45
N TYR A 144 8.38 8.82 -5.43
CA TYR A 144 8.82 7.43 -5.61
C TYR A 144 8.42 6.51 -4.45
N THR A 145 8.45 7.04 -3.21
CA THR A 145 8.10 6.28 -1.99
C THR A 145 7.16 7.06 -1.09
N THR A 146 6.51 6.37 -0.15
CA THR A 146 5.70 7.00 0.91
C THR A 146 6.52 7.95 1.78
N LEU A 147 7.81 7.67 2.00
CA LEU A 147 8.68 8.59 2.74
C LEU A 147 8.89 9.90 1.99
N GLN A 148 9.13 9.86 0.67
CA GLN A 148 9.24 11.07 -0.14
C GLN A 148 7.90 11.82 -0.21
N MET A 149 6.77 11.13 -0.32
CA MET A 149 5.46 11.76 -0.28
C MET A 149 5.21 12.46 1.06
N ARG A 150 5.60 11.84 2.18
CA ARG A 150 5.53 12.47 3.50
C ARG A 150 6.34 13.78 3.56
N GLU A 151 7.55 13.80 3.00
CA GLU A 151 8.36 15.03 2.98
C GLU A 151 7.73 16.10 2.07
N ALA A 152 7.18 15.72 0.92
CA ALA A 152 6.44 16.65 0.05
C ALA A 152 5.19 17.23 0.75
N ALA A 153 4.46 16.39 1.49
CA ALA A 153 3.28 16.81 2.25
C ALA A 153 3.56 17.84 3.34
N LYS A 154 4.72 17.76 3.99
CA LYS A 154 5.14 18.72 5.03
C LYS A 154 5.30 20.15 4.49
N SER A 155 5.45 20.33 3.18
CA SER A 155 5.51 21.66 2.56
C SER A 155 4.21 22.45 2.66
N GLY A 156 3.08 21.75 2.89
CA GLY A 156 1.75 22.35 2.98
C GLY A 156 1.17 22.83 1.65
N VAL A 157 1.81 22.51 0.52
CA VAL A 157 1.36 22.92 -0.83
C VAL A 157 0.22 22.04 -1.34
N LEU A 158 0.15 20.77 -0.89
CA LEU A 158 -0.85 19.82 -1.32
C LEU A 158 -2.12 19.91 -0.48
N ASP A 159 -3.28 19.98 -1.12
CA ASP A 159 -4.59 19.85 -0.47
C ASP A 159 -4.83 18.41 0.01
N ALA A 160 -4.33 17.43 -0.78
CA ALA A 160 -4.45 16.01 -0.47
C ALA A 160 -3.23 15.21 -0.96
N PHE A 161 -3.03 14.03 -0.40
CA PHE A 161 -2.01 13.07 -0.82
C PHE A 161 -2.32 11.69 -0.26
N VAL A 162 -1.67 10.64 -0.80
CA VAL A 162 -1.86 9.27 -0.31
C VAL A 162 -0.69 8.84 0.56
N LEU A 163 -1.02 8.29 1.74
CA LEU A 163 -0.07 7.64 2.65
C LEU A 163 -0.73 6.46 3.36
N GLU A 164 0.08 5.71 4.10
CA GLU A 164 -0.38 4.67 5.00
C GLU A 164 -0.73 5.24 6.37
N TYR A 165 -1.72 4.63 7.03
CA TYR A 165 -2.20 5.04 8.37
C TYR A 165 -1.07 5.08 9.40
N GLN A 166 -0.23 4.06 9.44
CA GLN A 166 0.91 4.00 10.34
C GLN A 166 1.85 5.21 10.16
N THR A 167 2.15 5.58 8.92
CA THR A 167 2.98 6.77 8.62
C THR A 167 2.28 8.05 9.06
N TYR A 168 0.98 8.18 8.81
CA TYR A 168 0.17 9.32 9.24
C TYR A 168 0.22 9.53 10.75
N VAL A 169 -0.07 8.49 11.55
CA VAL A 169 -0.11 8.63 13.01
C VAL A 169 1.26 8.87 13.65
N ASN A 170 2.35 8.60 12.96
CA ASN A 170 3.71 8.84 13.42
C ASN A 170 4.35 10.12 12.84
N THR A 171 3.59 10.92 12.07
CA THR A 171 4.09 12.19 11.50
C THR A 171 3.31 13.38 12.03
N PRO A 172 3.77 14.04 13.10
CA PRO A 172 3.05 15.16 13.73
C PRO A 172 2.67 16.28 12.75
N ASP A 173 3.56 16.60 11.80
CA ASP A 173 3.41 17.72 10.87
C ASP A 173 2.19 17.60 9.92
N ILE A 174 1.69 16.38 9.70
CA ILE A 174 0.53 16.12 8.85
C ILE A 174 -0.73 15.71 9.61
N ARG A 175 -0.72 15.84 10.96
CA ARG A 175 -1.87 15.51 11.82
C ARG A 175 -3.10 16.40 11.62
N SER A 176 -2.93 17.54 10.95
CA SER A 176 -4.04 18.45 10.60
C SER A 176 -4.89 17.93 9.44
N TYR A 177 -4.38 16.98 8.65
CA TYR A 177 -5.13 16.31 7.60
C TYR A 177 -6.07 15.26 8.18
N GLU A 178 -7.15 14.96 7.47
CA GLU A 178 -8.03 13.83 7.77
C GLU A 178 -7.66 12.63 6.91
N PHE A 179 -7.69 11.45 7.52
CA PHE A 179 -7.36 10.19 6.87
C PHE A 179 -8.63 9.48 6.39
N ILE A 180 -8.72 9.19 5.10
CA ILE A 180 -9.83 8.49 4.45
C ILE A 180 -9.26 7.19 3.85
N PRO A 181 -9.53 6.01 4.43
CA PRO A 181 -9.01 4.76 3.91
C PRO A 181 -9.59 4.41 2.55
N PHE A 182 -8.82 3.69 1.73
CA PHE A 182 -9.25 3.19 0.42
C PHE A 182 -8.58 1.84 0.08
N GLY A 183 -9.19 1.12 -0.86
CA GLY A 183 -8.64 -0.04 -1.52
C GLY A 183 -8.40 -1.26 -0.62
N VAL A 184 -7.38 -2.05 -0.91
CA VAL A 184 -7.02 -3.23 -0.13
C VAL A 184 -6.24 -2.87 1.13
N ARG A 185 -6.35 -3.71 2.16
CA ARG A 185 -5.58 -3.59 3.40
C ARG A 185 -4.09 -3.77 3.14
N HIS A 186 -3.29 -3.11 3.96
CA HIS A 186 -1.83 -3.23 4.00
C HIS A 186 -1.43 -4.08 5.22
N ASP A 187 -1.70 -5.36 5.16
CA ASP A 187 -1.51 -6.29 6.29
C ASP A 187 -0.11 -6.93 6.35
N SER A 188 0.83 -6.47 5.53
CA SER A 188 2.22 -6.95 5.48
C SER A 188 2.30 -8.49 5.43
N PRO A 189 1.79 -9.12 4.36
CA PRO A 189 1.85 -10.56 4.19
C PRO A 189 3.29 -11.06 4.05
N ILE A 190 3.54 -12.34 4.31
CA ILE A 190 4.84 -12.98 4.06
C ILE A 190 4.70 -14.01 2.96
N TYR A 191 5.55 -13.90 1.96
CA TYR A 191 5.76 -14.87 0.91
C TYR A 191 7.11 -15.55 1.07
N ALA A 192 7.14 -16.88 1.12
CA ALA A 192 8.38 -17.64 0.95
C ALA A 192 8.78 -17.61 -0.53
N ILE A 193 10.04 -17.35 -0.82
CA ILE A 193 10.56 -17.24 -2.19
C ILE A 193 11.43 -18.47 -2.51
N GLY A 194 11.08 -19.15 -3.59
CA GLY A 194 11.75 -20.36 -4.01
C GLY A 194 11.58 -21.53 -3.02
N LYS A 195 12.36 -22.60 -3.25
CA LYS A 195 12.34 -23.77 -2.39
C LYS A 195 13.23 -23.57 -1.18
N LEU A 196 12.65 -23.33 -0.02
CA LEU A 196 13.39 -23.23 1.23
C LEU A 196 13.85 -24.63 1.71
N SER A 197 15.04 -24.69 2.33
CA SER A 197 15.46 -25.89 3.08
C SER A 197 14.56 -26.09 4.30
N PRO A 198 14.47 -27.32 4.85
CA PRO A 198 13.70 -27.57 6.08
C PRO A 198 14.14 -26.68 7.26
N GLU A 199 15.43 -26.37 7.35
CA GLU A 199 15.99 -25.48 8.38
C GLU A 199 15.47 -24.03 8.18
N LYS A 200 15.53 -23.50 6.96
CA LYS A 200 15.03 -22.15 6.64
C LYS A 200 13.51 -22.03 6.82
N THR A 201 12.76 -23.06 6.45
CA THR A 201 11.31 -23.11 6.69
C THR A 201 11.02 -23.03 8.19
N LYS A 202 11.71 -23.81 9.01
CA LYS A 202 11.55 -23.75 10.46
C LYS A 202 11.88 -22.39 11.04
N ILE A 203 12.96 -21.74 10.56
CA ILE A 203 13.32 -20.38 11.00
C ILE A 203 12.24 -19.38 10.66
N LEU A 204 11.69 -19.45 9.44
CA LEU A 204 10.61 -18.57 9.00
C LEU A 204 9.34 -18.78 9.85
N ASP A 205 8.96 -20.02 10.12
CA ASP A 205 7.81 -20.35 10.96
C ASP A 205 7.98 -19.82 12.39
N GLU A 206 9.18 -19.96 12.99
CA GLU A 206 9.47 -19.43 14.33
C GLU A 206 9.49 -17.89 14.33
N PHE A 207 9.99 -17.24 13.27
CA PHE A 207 9.90 -15.78 13.10
C PHE A 207 8.44 -15.30 13.06
N ILE A 208 7.59 -15.99 12.29
CA ILE A 208 6.15 -15.69 12.21
C ILE A 208 5.49 -15.84 13.59
N LYS A 209 5.70 -16.97 14.26
CA LYS A 209 5.16 -17.21 15.62
C LYS A 209 5.61 -16.14 16.61
N PHE A 210 6.89 -15.77 16.55
CA PHE A 210 7.44 -14.72 17.39
C PHE A 210 6.73 -13.37 17.14
N SER A 211 6.56 -12.97 15.88
CA SER A 211 5.91 -11.71 15.52
C SER A 211 4.42 -11.66 15.86
N GLN A 212 3.77 -12.81 16.01
CA GLN A 212 2.34 -12.91 16.38
C GLN A 212 2.10 -12.95 17.90
N GLN A 213 3.15 -12.93 18.72
CA GLN A 213 2.99 -12.87 20.18
C GLN A 213 2.36 -11.54 20.61
N GLU A 214 1.53 -11.57 21.63
CA GLU A 214 0.74 -10.43 22.10
C GLU A 214 1.60 -9.18 22.39
N ASN A 215 2.76 -9.36 23.02
CA ASN A 215 3.67 -8.26 23.32
C ASN A 215 4.19 -7.55 22.06
N TYR A 216 4.42 -8.29 20.95
CA TYR A 216 4.87 -7.69 19.69
C TYR A 216 3.71 -7.08 18.91
N GLN A 217 2.51 -7.67 18.96
CA GLN A 217 1.30 -7.06 18.38
C GLN A 217 0.93 -5.78 19.14
N ASN A 218 1.06 -5.74 20.46
CA ASN A 218 0.89 -4.54 21.26
C ASN A 218 1.94 -3.47 20.92
N LEU A 219 3.18 -3.88 20.63
CA LEU A 219 4.21 -2.96 20.16
C LEU A 219 3.86 -2.39 18.77
N ALA A 220 3.39 -3.22 17.85
CA ALA A 220 2.93 -2.78 16.53
C ALA A 220 1.80 -1.73 16.67
N THR A 221 0.81 -1.99 17.52
CA THR A 221 -0.30 -1.06 17.81
C THR A 221 0.21 0.28 18.40
N LYS A 222 1.20 0.24 19.29
CA LYS A 222 1.83 1.45 19.81
C LYS A 222 2.43 2.34 18.73
N TYR A 223 2.90 1.74 17.64
CA TYR A 223 3.46 2.45 16.48
C TYR A 223 2.45 2.65 15.33
N GLY A 224 1.16 2.51 15.60
CA GLY A 224 0.09 2.87 14.66
C GLY A 224 -0.32 1.75 13.69
N PHE A 225 0.27 0.55 13.79
CA PHE A 225 -0.27 -0.63 13.13
C PHE A 225 -1.53 -1.11 13.85
N ASN A 226 -2.36 -1.91 13.20
CA ASN A 226 -3.61 -2.45 13.72
C ASN A 226 -4.70 -1.39 14.03
N GLY A 227 -4.42 -0.10 13.81
CA GLY A 227 -5.34 0.98 14.17
C GLY A 227 -6.63 1.06 13.35
N LEU A 228 -6.73 0.29 12.26
CA LEU A 228 -7.89 0.18 11.39
C LEU A 228 -8.28 -1.29 11.18
N ASP A 229 -8.23 -2.11 12.21
CA ASP A 229 -8.55 -3.54 12.12
C ASP A 229 -9.98 -3.81 11.66
N GLU A 230 -10.92 -2.92 11.99
CA GLU A 230 -12.33 -2.99 11.58
C GLU A 230 -12.57 -2.53 10.12
N TYR A 231 -11.56 -1.96 9.44
CA TYR A 231 -11.70 -1.50 8.07
C TYR A 231 -11.90 -2.71 7.12
N GLN A 232 -13.00 -2.66 6.39
CA GLN A 232 -13.27 -3.61 5.33
C GLN A 232 -12.66 -3.12 4.02
N SER A 233 -11.81 -3.94 3.37
CA SER A 233 -11.25 -3.60 2.07
C SER A 233 -12.36 -3.34 1.04
N GLU A 234 -12.21 -2.28 0.23
CA GLU A 234 -13.18 -1.94 -0.81
C GLU A 234 -13.25 -3.01 -1.90
N PHE A 235 -12.13 -3.69 -2.15
CA PHE A 235 -12.10 -4.84 -3.05
C PHE A 235 -11.08 -5.87 -2.57
N VAL A 236 -11.34 -7.13 -2.92
CA VAL A 236 -10.36 -8.21 -2.80
C VAL A 236 -9.94 -8.55 -4.22
N PRO A 237 -8.66 -8.41 -4.61
CA PRO A 237 -8.23 -8.83 -5.93
C PRO A 237 -8.49 -10.32 -6.09
N ALA A 238 -9.14 -10.71 -7.19
CA ALA A 238 -9.17 -12.10 -7.59
C ALA A 238 -7.73 -12.51 -7.93
N SER A 239 -7.26 -13.60 -7.32
CA SER A 239 -5.90 -14.10 -7.56
C SER A 239 -5.66 -14.25 -9.06
N GLY A 240 -4.70 -13.53 -9.59
CA GLY A 240 -4.23 -13.65 -10.96
C GLY A 240 -5.00 -12.90 -12.06
N ASP A 241 -6.21 -12.41 -11.80
CA ASP A 241 -7.06 -11.83 -12.87
C ASP A 241 -7.00 -10.29 -12.97
N VAL A 242 -6.39 -9.61 -12.02
CA VAL A 242 -6.39 -8.14 -11.96
C VAL A 242 -5.00 -7.53 -12.23
N LEU A 243 -3.98 -8.33 -12.27
CA LEU A 243 -2.60 -7.96 -12.52
C LEU A 243 -2.00 -8.84 -13.62
#